data_acc5391fccba25bd63ad5e93e98e01e6
#
_entry.id   acc5391fccba25bd63ad5e93e98e01e6
#
_cell.length_a   1.000
_cell.length_b   1.000
_cell.length_c   1.000
_cell.angle_alpha   90.00
_cell.angle_beta   90.00
_cell.angle_gamma   90.00
#
_symmetry.space_group_name_H-M   'P 1'
#
loop_
_entity.id
_entity.type
_entity.pdbx_description
1 polymer ?
#
loop_
_entity_poly.entity_id
_entity_poly.type
_entity_poly.pdbx_seq_one_letter_code
_entity_poly.pdbx_strand_id
1 'polypeptide(L)'
;MIGDRIEVNIAGGLDIPLPRMVHVRQKFATQKLDSVTKAVVEQFKRPEVRAKVKPGMTIAVGCGSRGINNIAECAKAVIGELKALGAKPFIFPAMGSHGGATAEGQREVLEGYGITEAAMGCPIKSSMDVVEIGKLDDGMPVYMDKNASEADAVVIIPRIKPHTNFRAPIESGIVKMLTIGMGKIIGATTLHTYGMDMFGELLPKTAKLIIAKKNFLFGVAMVENAADETAIIEIVPAEQTFDREPVLLAKAKELMPRLQFDEIDVLVVEKIGKNISGSGMDPNITGRNCRGVEWNMKPYVKKIAVLGLTPETHGNACGIGGADVTTMKVYKELDVGKTYANIITSTYLDGGAIPIIMNTDQEAIQLAVKTVVRVKPQDTKIVRISTTLELMDIHVSEPMLPFIKANPSMFEVVGQPEAFKFDAKGNLYPMLGKHKEHAHA
;
A
#
# COMPACT_ATOMS: atom_id res chain seq x y z
N MET A 1 -27.16 2.73 -20.70
CA MET A 1 -26.97 3.01 -19.25
C MET A 1 -27.71 1.93 -18.48
N ILE A 2 -27.09 1.38 -17.44
CA ILE A 2 -27.81 0.53 -16.49
C ILE A 2 -28.87 1.45 -15.85
N GLY A 3 -30.14 0.96 -15.76
CA GLY A 3 -31.23 1.74 -15.16
C GLY A 3 -30.97 2.05 -13.68
N ASP A 4 -31.81 2.92 -13.08
CA ASP A 4 -31.66 3.29 -11.65
C ASP A 4 -31.89 2.12 -10.68
N ARG A 5 -32.48 1.05 -11.16
CA ARG A 5 -32.73 -0.18 -10.40
C ARG A 5 -32.55 -1.40 -11.29
N ILE A 6 -31.90 -2.41 -10.72
CA ILE A 6 -31.70 -3.72 -11.36
C ILE A 6 -32.70 -4.69 -10.74
N GLU A 7 -33.52 -5.33 -11.60
CA GLU A 7 -34.40 -6.42 -11.17
C GLU A 7 -33.72 -7.77 -11.49
N VAL A 8 -33.52 -8.55 -10.44
CA VAL A 8 -32.91 -9.89 -10.57
C VAL A 8 -33.91 -10.93 -10.13
N ASN A 9 -34.37 -11.73 -11.06
CA ASN A 9 -35.29 -12.83 -10.76
C ASN A 9 -34.49 -14.15 -10.65
N ILE A 10 -34.34 -14.64 -9.42
CA ILE A 10 -33.62 -15.88 -9.11
C ILE A 10 -34.44 -16.81 -8.23
N ALA A 11 -34.24 -18.11 -8.38
CA ALA A 11 -34.91 -19.11 -7.55
C ALA A 11 -34.60 -18.88 -6.07
N GLY A 12 -35.65 -18.81 -5.25
CA GLY A 12 -35.55 -18.56 -3.82
C GLY A 12 -35.23 -17.13 -3.41
N GLY A 13 -35.25 -16.17 -4.36
CA GLY A 13 -35.02 -14.74 -4.06
C GLY A 13 -33.66 -14.41 -3.46
N LEU A 14 -33.48 -13.17 -3.05
CA LEU A 14 -32.31 -12.68 -2.32
C LEU A 14 -32.54 -12.54 -0.81
N ASP A 15 -33.78 -12.51 -0.38
CA ASP A 15 -34.13 -12.38 1.05
C ASP A 15 -33.78 -13.67 1.80
N ILE A 16 -32.53 -13.76 2.22
CA ILE A 16 -31.98 -14.88 2.97
C ILE A 16 -31.52 -14.39 4.35
N PRO A 17 -31.58 -15.25 5.39
CA PRO A 17 -31.08 -14.89 6.70
C PRO A 17 -29.56 -14.66 6.68
N LEU A 18 -29.13 -13.56 7.30
CA LEU A 18 -27.72 -13.30 7.53
C LEU A 18 -27.34 -13.71 8.97
N PRO A 19 -26.14 -14.23 9.22
CA PRO A 19 -25.67 -14.50 10.56
C PRO A 19 -25.52 -13.21 11.34
N ARG A 20 -25.63 -13.27 12.69
CA ARG A 20 -25.32 -12.14 13.54
C ARG A 20 -23.82 -11.82 13.50
N MET A 21 -23.48 -10.54 13.66
CA MET A 21 -22.12 -10.03 13.63
C MET A 21 -21.66 -9.65 15.03
N VAL A 22 -20.38 -9.82 15.29
CA VAL A 22 -19.75 -9.52 16.57
C VAL A 22 -18.56 -8.60 16.35
N HIS A 23 -18.45 -7.53 17.12
CA HIS A 23 -17.26 -6.68 17.13
C HIS A 23 -16.11 -7.42 17.82
N VAL A 24 -14.99 -7.51 17.11
CA VAL A 24 -13.77 -8.18 17.56
C VAL A 24 -12.58 -7.28 17.28
N ARG A 25 -11.69 -7.16 18.25
CA ARG A 25 -10.40 -6.51 18.09
C ARG A 25 -9.32 -7.55 17.79
N GLN A 26 -8.60 -7.36 16.68
CA GLN A 26 -7.41 -8.12 16.36
C GLN A 26 -6.21 -7.57 17.13
N LYS A 27 -5.35 -8.45 17.63
CA LYS A 27 -4.12 -8.11 18.35
C LYS A 27 -2.94 -8.35 17.42
N PHE A 28 -2.12 -7.33 17.22
CA PHE A 28 -0.90 -7.37 16.42
C PHE A 28 0.32 -7.07 17.28
N ALA A 29 1.51 -7.38 16.76
CA ALA A 29 2.75 -6.96 17.39
C ALA A 29 2.80 -5.43 17.50
N THR A 30 3.10 -4.93 18.69
CA THR A 30 3.14 -3.50 19.03
C THR A 30 4.55 -2.93 19.04
N GLN A 31 5.54 -3.66 18.51
CA GLN A 31 6.91 -3.18 18.40
C GLN A 31 6.94 -1.84 17.68
N LYS A 32 7.51 -0.82 18.32
CA LYS A 32 7.74 0.51 17.76
C LYS A 32 9.00 1.13 18.33
N LEU A 33 9.52 2.12 17.63
CA LEU A 33 10.63 2.92 18.13
C LEU A 33 10.14 4.01 19.08
N ASP A 34 10.86 4.21 20.18
CA ASP A 34 10.58 5.33 21.10
C ASP A 34 10.92 6.69 20.48
N SER A 35 11.89 6.73 19.56
CA SER A 35 12.32 7.95 18.86
C SER A 35 12.98 7.60 17.53
N VAL A 36 12.40 8.08 16.46
CA VAL A 36 12.93 7.95 15.09
C VAL A 36 14.27 8.67 14.97
N THR A 37 14.37 9.89 15.50
CA THR A 37 15.62 10.67 15.51
C THR A 37 16.76 9.91 16.18
N LYS A 38 16.53 9.34 17.38
CA LYS A 38 17.57 8.56 18.08
C LYS A 38 17.98 7.33 17.27
N ALA A 39 17.02 6.62 16.67
CA ALA A 39 17.30 5.45 15.86
C ALA A 39 18.17 5.79 14.65
N VAL A 40 17.89 6.90 13.95
CA VAL A 40 18.74 7.39 12.84
C VAL A 40 20.15 7.72 13.34
N VAL A 41 20.29 8.48 14.43
CA VAL A 41 21.58 8.85 15.00
C VAL A 41 22.41 7.60 15.35
N GLU A 42 21.80 6.58 15.97
CA GLU A 42 22.50 5.32 16.29
C GLU A 42 22.99 4.60 15.02
N GLN A 43 22.19 4.59 13.96
CA GLN A 43 22.63 4.01 12.69
C GLN A 43 23.82 4.76 12.07
N PHE A 44 23.87 6.09 12.21
CA PHE A 44 25.00 6.90 11.72
C PHE A 44 26.26 6.76 12.58
N LYS A 45 26.21 6.20 13.80
CA LYS A 45 27.40 5.89 14.59
C LYS A 45 28.19 4.70 14.03
N ARG A 46 27.59 3.87 13.21
CA ARG A 46 28.22 2.69 12.61
C ARG A 46 29.39 3.12 11.71
N PRO A 47 30.61 2.56 11.92
CA PRO A 47 31.81 2.99 11.17
C PRO A 47 31.66 2.85 9.66
N GLU A 48 31.00 1.77 9.21
CA GLU A 48 30.77 1.50 7.77
C GLU A 48 29.80 2.47 7.11
N VAL A 49 28.92 3.10 7.89
CA VAL A 49 28.01 4.17 7.40
C VAL A 49 28.77 5.49 7.33
N ARG A 50 29.44 5.87 8.42
CA ARG A 50 30.20 7.12 8.51
C ARG A 50 31.30 7.21 7.46
N ALA A 51 32.02 6.14 7.22
CA ALA A 51 33.14 6.11 6.27
C ALA A 51 32.72 6.40 4.81
N LYS A 52 31.44 6.25 4.48
CA LYS A 52 30.90 6.53 3.14
C LYS A 52 30.65 8.01 2.90
N VAL A 53 30.46 8.82 3.94
CA VAL A 53 30.18 10.25 3.85
C VAL A 53 31.46 11.04 4.01
N LYS A 54 31.83 11.82 3.01
CA LYS A 54 33.04 12.66 3.06
C LYS A 54 32.66 14.15 3.13
N PRO A 55 33.43 14.97 3.86
CA PRO A 55 33.20 16.41 3.91
C PRO A 55 33.20 17.02 2.50
N GLY A 56 32.28 17.94 2.28
CA GLY A 56 32.12 18.65 1.00
C GLY A 56 31.26 17.98 -0.04
N MET A 57 30.98 16.67 0.09
CA MET A 57 30.12 15.95 -0.85
C MET A 57 28.73 16.55 -0.96
N THR A 58 28.25 16.75 -2.18
CA THR A 58 26.84 16.98 -2.46
C THR A 58 26.09 15.66 -2.43
N ILE A 59 25.08 15.50 -1.55
CA ILE A 59 24.35 14.26 -1.37
C ILE A 59 22.87 14.47 -1.68
N ALA A 60 22.37 13.77 -2.71
CA ALA A 60 20.97 13.75 -3.05
C ALA A 60 20.23 12.76 -2.12
N VAL A 61 19.24 13.26 -1.37
CA VAL A 61 18.42 12.46 -0.45
C VAL A 61 17.04 12.25 -1.04
N GLY A 62 16.76 11.06 -1.51
CA GLY A 62 15.49 10.70 -2.15
C GLY A 62 14.41 10.35 -1.13
N CYS A 63 13.25 11.04 -1.22
CA CYS A 63 12.07 10.76 -0.41
C CYS A 63 10.92 10.26 -1.27
N GLY A 64 10.14 9.29 -0.76
CA GLY A 64 9.01 8.67 -1.47
C GLY A 64 7.69 9.41 -1.27
N SER A 65 6.64 8.91 -1.93
CA SER A 65 5.30 9.52 -2.02
C SER A 65 4.21 8.81 -1.23
N ARG A 66 4.49 7.71 -0.58
CA ARG A 66 3.50 7.02 0.25
C ARG A 66 3.65 7.49 1.69
N GLY A 67 2.55 7.93 2.30
CA GLY A 67 2.56 8.38 3.68
C GLY A 67 3.24 7.35 4.58
N ILE A 68 4.49 7.64 4.95
CA ILE A 68 5.25 6.87 5.91
C ILE A 68 5.18 7.64 7.21
N ASN A 69 4.76 7.00 8.29
CA ASN A 69 4.72 7.66 9.57
C ASN A 69 6.14 8.15 9.95
N ASN A 70 6.22 9.38 10.44
CA ASN A 70 7.48 10.02 10.83
C ASN A 70 8.51 10.22 9.69
N ILE A 71 8.10 10.19 8.42
CA ILE A 71 9.04 10.40 7.30
C ILE A 71 9.78 11.75 7.40
N ALA A 72 9.09 12.82 7.80
CA ALA A 72 9.70 14.14 7.96
C ALA A 72 10.74 14.15 9.10
N GLU A 73 10.43 13.51 10.24
CA GLU A 73 11.38 13.37 11.35
C GLU A 73 12.61 12.57 10.91
N CYS A 74 12.40 11.44 10.23
CA CYS A 74 13.48 10.62 9.70
C CYS A 74 14.35 11.40 8.71
N ALA A 75 13.74 12.08 7.72
CA ALA A 75 14.46 12.88 6.73
C ALA A 75 15.28 14.00 7.40
N LYS A 76 14.68 14.72 8.36
CA LYS A 76 15.36 15.76 9.13
C LYS A 76 16.58 15.23 9.90
N ALA A 77 16.43 14.08 10.55
CA ALA A 77 17.53 13.44 11.28
C ALA A 77 18.66 13.01 10.32
N VAL A 78 18.32 12.41 9.17
CA VAL A 78 19.30 12.02 8.14
C VAL A 78 20.03 13.24 7.60
N ILE A 79 19.32 14.33 7.25
CA ILE A 79 19.92 15.59 6.79
C ILE A 79 20.85 16.16 7.87
N GLY A 80 20.45 16.13 9.13
CA GLY A 80 21.26 16.58 10.28
C GLY A 80 22.58 15.83 10.39
N GLU A 81 22.54 14.50 10.35
CA GLU A 81 23.73 13.65 10.45
C GLU A 81 24.66 13.82 9.23
N LEU A 82 24.11 13.92 8.01
CA LEU A 82 24.93 14.19 6.82
C LEU A 82 25.64 15.54 6.91
N LYS A 83 24.97 16.60 7.40
CA LYS A 83 25.59 17.91 7.63
C LYS A 83 26.65 17.86 8.75
N ALA A 84 26.39 17.13 9.83
CA ALA A 84 27.36 16.96 10.92
C ALA A 84 28.64 16.26 10.44
N LEU A 85 28.55 15.42 9.39
CA LEU A 85 29.70 14.82 8.71
C LEU A 85 30.34 15.73 7.65
N GLY A 86 29.85 16.97 7.51
CA GLY A 86 30.39 17.97 6.59
C GLY A 86 29.86 17.87 5.15
N ALA A 87 28.87 17.04 4.86
CA ALA A 87 28.26 16.95 3.53
C ALA A 87 27.28 18.12 3.28
N LYS A 88 26.92 18.30 2.00
CA LYS A 88 25.97 19.30 1.49
C LYS A 88 24.72 18.58 0.94
N PRO A 89 23.79 18.11 1.80
CA PRO A 89 22.63 17.40 1.34
C PRO A 89 21.59 18.32 0.71
N PHE A 90 20.85 17.78 -0.26
CA PHE A 90 19.58 18.32 -0.75
C PHE A 90 18.57 17.18 -0.90
N ILE A 91 17.27 17.49 -0.80
CA ILE A 91 16.20 16.51 -0.98
C ILE A 91 15.71 16.53 -2.43
N PHE A 92 15.33 15.38 -2.94
CA PHE A 92 14.61 15.25 -4.21
C PHE A 92 13.47 14.23 -4.10
N PRO A 93 12.36 14.41 -4.86
CA PRO A 93 11.29 13.43 -4.89
C PRO A 93 11.71 12.17 -5.65
N ALA A 94 11.74 11.02 -4.99
CA ALA A 94 11.98 9.72 -5.61
C ALA A 94 10.65 8.93 -5.68
N MET A 95 9.73 9.39 -6.54
CA MET A 95 8.30 9.02 -6.51
C MET A 95 7.77 8.41 -7.81
N GLY A 96 8.63 8.19 -8.81
CA GLY A 96 8.18 7.68 -10.11
C GLY A 96 7.17 8.62 -10.77
N SER A 97 5.97 8.11 -11.05
CA SER A 97 4.87 8.85 -11.70
C SER A 97 3.88 9.50 -10.72
N HIS A 98 4.12 9.47 -9.41
CA HIS A 98 3.21 10.08 -8.44
C HIS A 98 3.25 11.62 -8.49
N GLY A 99 2.39 12.28 -7.73
CA GLY A 99 2.28 13.75 -7.75
C GLY A 99 1.85 14.28 -9.12
N GLY A 100 0.93 13.59 -9.81
CA GLY A 100 0.49 13.95 -11.16
C GLY A 100 1.58 13.89 -12.22
N ALA A 101 2.74 13.27 -11.92
CA ALA A 101 3.92 13.23 -12.78
C ALA A 101 4.43 14.64 -13.17
N THR A 102 4.30 15.61 -12.26
CA THR A 102 4.83 16.97 -12.41
C THR A 102 5.82 17.30 -11.29
N ALA A 103 6.74 18.22 -11.54
CA ALA A 103 7.72 18.66 -10.54
C ALA A 103 7.03 19.32 -9.34
N GLU A 104 6.05 20.17 -9.62
CA GLU A 104 5.23 20.87 -8.62
C GLU A 104 4.45 19.86 -7.77
N GLY A 105 3.70 18.96 -8.39
CA GLY A 105 2.90 17.97 -7.67
C GLY A 105 3.75 17.02 -6.82
N GLN A 106 4.97 16.67 -7.26
CA GLN A 106 5.90 15.90 -6.43
C GLN A 106 6.44 16.70 -5.24
N ARG A 107 6.66 18.01 -5.41
CA ARG A 107 7.04 18.93 -4.32
C ARG A 107 5.89 19.06 -3.31
N GLU A 108 4.68 19.29 -3.79
CA GLU A 108 3.47 19.38 -2.93
C GLU A 108 3.27 18.13 -2.09
N VAL A 109 3.50 16.94 -2.64
CA VAL A 109 3.46 15.68 -1.88
C VAL A 109 4.47 15.69 -0.73
N LEU A 110 5.71 16.14 -0.95
CA LEU A 110 6.71 16.27 0.13
C LEU A 110 6.28 17.30 1.18
N GLU A 111 5.79 18.44 0.75
CA GLU A 111 5.30 19.51 1.64
C GLU A 111 4.11 19.05 2.48
N GLY A 112 3.19 18.27 1.90
CA GLY A 112 2.08 17.61 2.61
C GLY A 112 2.54 16.66 3.72
N TYR A 113 3.75 16.10 3.63
CA TYR A 113 4.38 15.32 4.71
C TYR A 113 5.19 16.17 5.69
N GLY A 114 5.23 17.48 5.54
CA GLY A 114 6.06 18.36 6.35
C GLY A 114 7.53 18.43 5.92
N ILE A 115 7.87 17.88 4.76
CA ILE A 115 9.22 17.96 4.18
C ILE A 115 9.30 19.25 3.34
N THR A 116 9.68 20.33 3.99
CA THR A 116 9.90 21.66 3.38
C THR A 116 11.34 22.09 3.53
N GLU A 117 11.82 23.02 2.70
CA GLU A 117 13.19 23.54 2.81
C GLU A 117 13.47 24.16 4.19
N ALA A 118 12.47 24.87 4.75
CA ALA A 118 12.57 25.48 6.07
C ALA A 118 12.67 24.42 7.20
N ALA A 119 11.83 23.36 7.14
CA ALA A 119 11.84 22.31 8.15
C ALA A 119 13.10 21.43 8.09
N MET A 120 13.58 21.13 6.88
CA MET A 120 14.75 20.27 6.64
C MET A 120 16.07 21.06 6.69
N GLY A 121 16.02 22.37 6.50
CA GLY A 121 17.20 23.24 6.46
C GLY A 121 18.13 22.94 5.26
N CYS A 122 17.63 22.38 4.18
CA CYS A 122 18.36 22.12 2.95
C CYS A 122 17.47 22.36 1.73
N PRO A 123 18.03 22.56 0.52
CA PRO A 123 17.24 22.72 -0.70
C PRO A 123 16.41 21.48 -1.04
N ILE A 124 15.24 21.69 -1.68
CA ILE A 124 14.44 20.64 -2.32
C ILE A 124 14.49 20.86 -3.82
N LYS A 125 15.13 19.94 -4.54
CA LYS A 125 15.24 19.98 -6.00
C LYS A 125 14.22 19.03 -6.62
N SER A 126 13.09 19.54 -7.07
CA SER A 126 12.06 18.77 -7.77
C SER A 126 12.15 19.01 -9.28
N SER A 127 12.31 17.95 -10.05
CA SER A 127 12.30 17.94 -11.52
C SER A 127 11.75 16.60 -12.01
N MET A 128 11.22 16.59 -13.23
CA MET A 128 10.87 15.35 -13.94
C MET A 128 11.96 14.93 -14.94
N ASP A 129 13.03 15.73 -15.06
CA ASP A 129 14.15 15.41 -15.95
C ASP A 129 14.89 14.16 -15.48
N VAL A 130 15.20 13.30 -16.42
CA VAL A 130 15.99 12.08 -16.20
C VAL A 130 17.16 12.01 -17.16
N VAL A 131 18.18 11.25 -16.77
CA VAL A 131 19.29 10.86 -17.65
C VAL A 131 19.30 9.36 -17.81
N GLU A 132 19.61 8.88 -19.03
CA GLU A 132 19.91 7.47 -19.26
C GLU A 132 21.31 7.19 -18.73
N ILE A 133 21.43 6.28 -17.76
CA ILE A 133 22.70 5.92 -17.13
C ILE A 133 23.30 4.62 -17.68
N GLY A 134 22.57 3.92 -18.51
CA GLY A 134 23.00 2.68 -19.16
C GLY A 134 21.82 1.87 -19.65
N LYS A 135 22.14 0.65 -20.13
CA LYS A 135 21.14 -0.32 -20.60
C LYS A 135 21.40 -1.67 -19.96
N LEU A 136 20.36 -2.44 -19.76
CA LEU A 136 20.46 -3.86 -19.41
C LEU A 136 20.89 -4.69 -20.65
N ASP A 137 21.18 -5.96 -20.46
CA ASP A 137 21.68 -6.86 -21.53
C ASP A 137 20.68 -7.04 -22.67
N ASP A 138 19.38 -6.91 -22.39
CA ASP A 138 18.28 -6.96 -23.36
C ASP A 138 18.04 -5.62 -24.09
N GLY A 139 18.85 -4.60 -23.79
CA GLY A 139 18.76 -3.26 -24.36
C GLY A 139 17.81 -2.31 -23.61
N MET A 140 17.15 -2.73 -22.53
CA MET A 140 16.27 -1.88 -21.74
C MET A 140 17.05 -0.70 -21.15
N PRO A 141 16.68 0.57 -21.49
CA PRO A 141 17.34 1.74 -20.93
C PRO A 141 17.00 1.92 -19.45
N VAL A 142 18.00 2.36 -18.68
CA VAL A 142 17.87 2.66 -17.25
C VAL A 142 18.01 4.14 -17.00
N TYR A 143 16.98 4.73 -16.43
CA TYR A 143 16.87 6.16 -16.18
C TYR A 143 17.00 6.51 -14.71
N MET A 144 17.54 7.70 -14.45
CA MET A 144 17.71 8.25 -13.11
C MET A 144 17.41 9.76 -13.10
N ASP A 145 16.82 10.25 -12.02
CA ASP A 145 16.62 11.70 -11.77
C ASP A 145 17.90 12.46 -12.04
N LYS A 146 17.81 13.54 -12.83
CA LYS A 146 18.95 14.34 -13.27
C LYS A 146 19.70 14.96 -12.09
N ASN A 147 18.99 15.58 -11.13
CA ASN A 147 19.63 16.20 -9.97
C ASN A 147 20.37 15.17 -9.10
N ALA A 148 19.76 13.98 -8.92
CA ALA A 148 20.40 12.88 -8.17
C ALA A 148 21.61 12.33 -8.93
N SER A 149 21.56 12.26 -10.26
CA SER A 149 22.66 11.80 -11.11
C SER A 149 23.86 12.74 -11.13
N GLU A 150 23.65 14.03 -10.93
CA GLU A 150 24.67 15.07 -10.89
C GLU A 150 25.30 15.28 -9.50
N ALA A 151 24.72 14.70 -8.46
CA ALA A 151 25.26 14.72 -7.09
C ALA A 151 26.48 13.79 -6.96
N ASP A 152 27.37 14.12 -6.01
CA ASP A 152 28.53 13.26 -5.69
C ASP A 152 28.12 11.92 -5.12
N ALA A 153 26.96 11.87 -4.46
CA ALA A 153 26.40 10.63 -3.89
C ALA A 153 24.88 10.70 -3.72
N VAL A 154 24.28 9.52 -3.53
CA VAL A 154 22.83 9.35 -3.34
C VAL A 154 22.54 8.56 -2.08
N VAL A 155 21.55 9.00 -1.34
CA VAL A 155 20.90 8.31 -0.21
C VAL A 155 19.40 8.29 -0.48
N ILE A 156 18.70 7.25 -0.10
CA ILE A 156 17.23 7.20 -0.21
C ILE A 156 16.59 6.77 1.11
N ILE A 157 15.34 7.21 1.34
CA ILE A 157 14.56 6.89 2.55
C ILE A 157 13.29 6.12 2.11
N PRO A 158 13.37 4.80 1.90
CA PRO A 158 12.25 3.98 1.49
C PRO A 158 11.49 3.39 2.68
N ARG A 159 10.18 3.12 2.47
CA ARG A 159 9.45 2.16 3.28
C ARG A 159 9.60 0.75 2.70
N ILE A 160 10.01 -0.20 3.52
CA ILE A 160 10.02 -1.61 3.17
C ILE A 160 8.64 -2.19 3.46
N LYS A 161 8.00 -2.74 2.44
CA LYS A 161 6.70 -3.42 2.59
C LYS A 161 6.43 -4.39 1.44
N PRO A 162 5.51 -5.37 1.62
CA PRO A 162 5.08 -6.21 0.51
C PRO A 162 4.41 -5.38 -0.58
N HIS A 163 4.65 -5.78 -1.83
CA HIS A 163 4.01 -5.16 -2.98
C HIS A 163 2.58 -5.66 -3.16
N THR A 164 1.71 -4.86 -3.77
CA THR A 164 0.30 -5.21 -4.00
C THR A 164 0.08 -6.05 -5.25
N ASN A 165 1.09 -6.18 -6.13
CA ASN A 165 0.88 -6.70 -7.47
C ASN A 165 1.85 -7.81 -7.92
N PHE A 166 2.93 -8.06 -7.18
CA PHE A 166 3.86 -9.16 -7.46
C PHE A 166 4.49 -9.67 -6.17
N ARG A 167 5.08 -10.87 -6.25
CA ARG A 167 5.82 -11.51 -5.16
C ARG A 167 7.24 -11.83 -5.61
N ALA A 168 8.20 -11.42 -4.77
CA ALA A 168 9.62 -11.69 -4.98
C ALA A 168 10.35 -11.60 -3.63
N PRO A 169 11.62 -12.04 -3.55
CA PRO A 169 12.46 -11.79 -2.37
C PRO A 169 12.63 -10.29 -2.06
N ILE A 170 12.55 -9.44 -3.09
CA ILE A 170 12.57 -7.97 -3.00
C ILE A 170 11.31 -7.44 -3.68
N GLU A 171 10.53 -6.64 -2.96
CA GLU A 171 9.25 -6.11 -3.46
C GLU A 171 9.22 -4.58 -3.44
N SER A 172 8.82 -3.94 -2.32
CA SER A 172 8.84 -2.48 -2.16
C SER A 172 9.86 -2.08 -1.11
N GLY A 173 10.82 -1.24 -1.49
CA GLY A 173 11.90 -0.83 -0.61
C GLY A 173 12.99 -0.05 -1.32
N ILE A 174 14.24 -0.32 -0.97
CA ILE A 174 15.44 0.33 -1.51
C ILE A 174 15.52 0.12 -3.03
N VAL A 175 15.47 -1.14 -3.45
CA VAL A 175 15.59 -1.52 -4.86
C VAL A 175 14.52 -0.87 -5.71
N LYS A 176 13.25 -0.89 -5.27
CA LYS A 176 12.16 -0.25 -6.00
C LYS A 176 12.31 1.28 -6.04
N MET A 177 12.76 1.90 -4.97
CA MET A 177 12.97 3.35 -4.97
C MET A 177 14.13 3.77 -5.86
N LEU A 178 15.24 3.00 -5.90
CA LEU A 178 16.34 3.22 -6.83
C LEU A 178 15.88 3.15 -8.30
N THR A 179 14.99 2.21 -8.63
CA THR A 179 14.60 1.92 -10.01
C THR A 179 13.40 2.74 -10.46
N ILE A 180 12.24 2.50 -9.84
CA ILE A 180 10.97 3.18 -10.17
C ILE A 180 10.96 4.61 -9.63
N GLY A 181 11.35 4.78 -8.36
CA GLY A 181 11.28 6.08 -7.68
C GLY A 181 12.15 7.14 -8.34
N MET A 182 13.43 6.84 -8.51
CA MET A 182 14.38 7.76 -9.14
C MET A 182 14.25 7.82 -10.66
N GLY A 183 13.71 6.79 -11.31
CA GLY A 183 13.47 6.76 -12.75
C GLY A 183 12.37 7.71 -13.23
N LYS A 184 11.65 8.36 -12.30
CA LYS A 184 10.51 9.24 -12.61
C LYS A 184 9.46 8.51 -13.45
N ILE A 185 8.60 9.27 -14.15
CA ILE A 185 7.59 8.70 -15.03
C ILE A 185 8.21 7.89 -16.18
N ILE A 186 9.31 8.35 -16.75
CA ILE A 186 9.96 7.70 -17.89
C ILE A 186 10.48 6.31 -17.49
N GLY A 187 11.27 6.21 -16.42
CA GLY A 187 11.80 4.93 -15.94
C GLY A 187 10.70 4.00 -15.41
N ALA A 188 9.70 4.56 -14.73
CA ALA A 188 8.54 3.78 -14.28
C ALA A 188 7.78 3.16 -15.47
N THR A 189 7.47 3.96 -16.50
CA THR A 189 6.78 3.49 -17.71
C THR A 189 7.61 2.44 -18.44
N THR A 190 8.92 2.66 -18.60
CA THR A 190 9.83 1.70 -19.24
C THR A 190 9.76 0.34 -18.54
N LEU A 191 9.89 0.29 -17.23
CA LEU A 191 9.79 -0.96 -16.47
C LEU A 191 8.40 -1.61 -16.59
N HIS A 192 7.33 -0.83 -16.55
CA HIS A 192 5.97 -1.34 -16.66
C HIS A 192 5.67 -1.98 -18.03
N THR A 193 6.31 -1.53 -19.12
CA THR A 193 6.11 -2.14 -20.44
C THR A 193 6.62 -3.58 -20.53
N TYR A 194 7.52 -4.00 -19.64
CA TYR A 194 8.00 -5.39 -19.56
C TYR A 194 7.06 -6.32 -18.78
N GLY A 195 6.01 -5.79 -18.17
CA GLY A 195 5.07 -6.55 -17.37
C GLY A 195 5.48 -6.68 -15.90
N MET A 196 4.47 -6.74 -15.03
CA MET A 196 4.70 -6.81 -13.57
C MET A 196 5.21 -8.16 -13.08
N ASP A 197 4.98 -9.21 -13.83
CA ASP A 197 5.51 -10.56 -13.61
C ASP A 197 7.03 -10.59 -13.68
N MET A 198 7.63 -9.72 -14.49
CA MET A 198 9.08 -9.57 -14.62
C MET A 198 9.72 -8.72 -13.52
N PHE A 199 8.95 -8.01 -12.68
CA PHE A 199 9.51 -7.08 -11.69
C PHE A 199 10.42 -7.75 -10.67
N GLY A 200 10.13 -8.99 -10.29
CA GLY A 200 11.00 -9.76 -9.38
C GLY A 200 12.44 -9.93 -9.90
N GLU A 201 12.62 -9.91 -11.21
CA GLU A 201 13.92 -10.05 -11.90
C GLU A 201 14.48 -8.69 -12.33
N LEU A 202 13.65 -7.85 -12.98
CA LEU A 202 14.10 -6.59 -13.57
C LEU A 202 14.50 -5.54 -12.52
N LEU A 203 13.77 -5.43 -11.42
CA LEU A 203 14.11 -4.45 -10.39
C LEU A 203 15.50 -4.68 -9.80
N PRO A 204 15.89 -5.90 -9.37
CA PRO A 204 17.26 -6.17 -8.92
C PRO A 204 18.33 -5.93 -9.99
N LYS A 205 18.10 -6.31 -11.26
CA LYS A 205 19.05 -6.07 -12.36
C LYS A 205 19.27 -4.57 -12.59
N THR A 206 18.17 -3.81 -12.66
CA THR A 206 18.20 -2.36 -12.84
C THR A 206 18.91 -1.67 -11.67
N ALA A 207 18.61 -2.05 -10.43
CA ALA A 207 19.25 -1.47 -9.24
C ALA A 207 20.75 -1.79 -9.19
N LYS A 208 21.18 -3.00 -9.57
CA LYS A 208 22.60 -3.34 -9.67
C LYS A 208 23.34 -2.43 -10.64
N LEU A 209 22.74 -2.12 -11.80
CA LEU A 209 23.33 -1.20 -12.77
C LEU A 209 23.42 0.22 -12.20
N ILE A 210 22.37 0.71 -11.51
CA ILE A 210 22.39 2.02 -10.86
C ILE A 210 23.50 2.09 -9.82
N ILE A 211 23.60 1.10 -8.93
CA ILE A 211 24.63 1.05 -7.88
C ILE A 211 26.04 0.99 -8.48
N ALA A 212 26.23 0.24 -9.58
CA ALA A 212 27.52 0.13 -10.24
C ALA A 212 27.95 1.42 -10.97
N LYS A 213 27.00 2.21 -11.47
CA LYS A 213 27.25 3.42 -12.27
C LYS A 213 27.24 4.71 -11.46
N LYS A 214 26.58 4.71 -10.31
CA LYS A 214 26.36 5.90 -9.47
C LYS A 214 26.76 5.60 -8.03
N ASN A 215 27.25 6.61 -7.34
CA ASN A 215 27.69 6.48 -5.95
C ASN A 215 26.47 6.46 -5.00
N PHE A 216 25.73 5.36 -5.00
CA PHE A 216 24.71 5.10 -3.99
C PHE A 216 25.37 4.68 -2.69
N LEU A 217 25.19 5.43 -1.60
CA LEU A 217 25.85 5.16 -0.33
C LEU A 217 25.07 4.13 0.48
N PHE A 218 23.79 4.39 0.73
CA PHE A 218 22.92 3.54 1.52
C PHE A 218 21.44 3.93 1.38
N GLY A 219 20.57 2.99 1.73
CA GLY A 219 19.15 3.23 1.97
C GLY A 219 18.86 3.33 3.47
N VAL A 220 18.07 4.31 3.89
CA VAL A 220 17.53 4.41 5.25
C VAL A 220 16.17 3.70 5.26
N ALA A 221 16.18 2.40 5.46
CA ALA A 221 15.00 1.55 5.39
C ALA A 221 14.09 1.76 6.60
N MET A 222 12.81 2.03 6.35
CA MET A 222 11.79 2.18 7.38
C MET A 222 10.78 1.02 7.28
N VAL A 223 10.43 0.42 8.41
CA VAL A 223 9.37 -0.60 8.53
C VAL A 223 8.35 -0.12 9.54
N GLU A 224 7.08 -0.23 9.22
CA GLU A 224 5.95 0.11 10.09
C GLU A 224 5.28 -1.14 10.65
N ASN A 225 4.65 -0.98 11.82
CA ASN A 225 3.80 -2.01 12.43
C ASN A 225 2.33 -1.88 11.98
N ALA A 226 1.46 -2.73 12.52
CA ALA A 226 0.04 -2.77 12.18
C ALA A 226 -0.77 -1.53 12.61
N ALA A 227 -0.20 -0.65 13.42
CA ALA A 227 -0.78 0.62 13.85
C ALA A 227 -0.20 1.83 13.08
N ASP A 228 0.48 1.58 11.95
CA ASP A 228 1.20 2.58 11.17
C ASP A 228 2.28 3.34 11.97
N GLU A 229 2.85 2.69 13.02
CA GLU A 229 3.94 3.26 13.79
C GLU A 229 5.29 2.74 13.27
N THR A 230 6.32 3.60 13.25
CA THR A 230 7.67 3.22 12.83
C THR A 230 8.26 2.20 13.81
N ALA A 231 8.45 0.96 13.34
CA ALA A 231 8.94 -0.16 14.15
C ALA A 231 10.45 -0.40 13.97
N ILE A 232 10.99 -0.18 12.78
CA ILE A 232 12.40 -0.41 12.45
C ILE A 232 12.92 0.74 11.59
N ILE A 233 14.12 1.23 11.91
CA ILE A 233 14.95 2.02 11.02
C ILE A 233 16.31 1.33 10.93
N GLU A 234 16.72 1.02 9.72
CA GLU A 234 18.03 0.43 9.44
C GLU A 234 18.70 1.13 8.25
N ILE A 235 19.93 1.61 8.43
CA ILE A 235 20.75 2.06 7.31
C ILE A 235 21.39 0.83 6.67
N VAL A 236 21.02 0.58 5.41
CA VAL A 236 21.51 -0.54 4.61
C VAL A 236 22.54 -0.01 3.60
N PRO A 237 23.83 -0.28 3.77
CA PRO A 237 24.86 0.09 2.81
C PRO A 237 24.60 -0.52 1.42
N ALA A 238 25.07 0.16 0.38
CA ALA A 238 24.82 -0.23 -1.02
C ALA A 238 25.16 -1.70 -1.29
N GLU A 239 26.33 -2.17 -0.81
CA GLU A 239 26.83 -3.53 -0.95
C GLU A 239 25.99 -4.60 -0.23
N GLN A 240 25.18 -4.19 0.77
CA GLN A 240 24.33 -5.09 1.55
C GLN A 240 22.86 -5.08 1.10
N THR A 241 22.51 -4.23 0.10
CA THR A 241 21.10 -3.99 -0.29
C THR A 241 20.37 -5.30 -0.61
N PHE A 242 20.95 -6.17 -1.43
CA PHE A 242 20.29 -7.38 -1.91
C PHE A 242 20.19 -8.51 -0.87
N ASP A 243 21.03 -8.46 0.16
CA ASP A 243 21.00 -9.43 1.26
C ASP A 243 20.09 -8.96 2.40
N ARG A 244 20.06 -7.65 2.68
CA ARG A 244 19.31 -7.09 3.81
C ARG A 244 17.86 -6.78 3.51
N GLU A 245 17.55 -6.30 2.30
CA GLU A 245 16.16 -5.94 1.96
C GLU A 245 15.18 -7.12 2.06
N PRO A 246 15.52 -8.36 1.62
CA PRO A 246 14.66 -9.54 1.85
C PRO A 246 14.38 -9.81 3.33
N VAL A 247 15.38 -9.64 4.21
CA VAL A 247 15.22 -9.83 5.65
C VAL A 247 14.27 -8.78 6.24
N LEU A 248 14.46 -7.51 5.84
CA LEU A 248 13.57 -6.42 6.25
C LEU A 248 12.15 -6.58 5.69
N LEU A 249 12.02 -7.10 4.47
CA LEU A 249 10.71 -7.41 3.89
C LEU A 249 9.99 -8.53 4.65
N ALA A 250 10.71 -9.55 5.11
CA ALA A 250 10.15 -10.60 5.96
C ALA A 250 9.63 -9.99 7.29
N LYS A 251 10.38 -9.08 7.90
CA LYS A 251 9.94 -8.34 9.09
C LYS A 251 8.74 -7.44 8.82
N ALA A 252 8.71 -6.75 7.69
CA ALA A 252 7.57 -5.94 7.30
C ALA A 252 6.30 -6.80 7.11
N LYS A 253 6.42 -7.99 6.52
CA LYS A 253 5.31 -8.96 6.40
C LYS A 253 4.83 -9.49 7.75
N GLU A 254 5.72 -9.65 8.72
CA GLU A 254 5.38 -10.07 10.09
C GLU A 254 4.62 -8.97 10.84
N LEU A 255 5.05 -7.72 10.69
CA LEU A 255 4.54 -6.57 11.46
C LEU A 255 3.29 -5.93 10.83
N MET A 256 3.04 -6.09 9.53
CA MET A 256 1.89 -5.48 8.87
C MET A 256 0.56 -6.03 9.37
N PRO A 257 -0.52 -5.22 9.33
CA PRO A 257 -1.84 -5.70 9.66
C PRO A 257 -2.31 -6.74 8.64
N ARG A 258 -3.15 -7.67 9.09
CA ARG A 258 -3.75 -8.72 8.24
C ARG A 258 -5.06 -9.20 8.85
N LEU A 259 -5.89 -9.86 8.05
CA LEU A 259 -6.98 -10.65 8.58
C LEU A 259 -6.40 -12.00 9.07
N GLN A 260 -6.47 -12.23 10.39
CA GLN A 260 -5.80 -13.37 11.04
C GLN A 260 -6.64 -14.67 10.94
N PHE A 261 -7.12 -14.96 9.73
CA PHE A 261 -7.91 -16.13 9.38
C PHE A 261 -7.28 -16.87 8.20
N ASP A 262 -7.43 -18.19 8.14
CA ASP A 262 -6.99 -18.96 6.98
C ASP A 262 -8.01 -18.90 5.84
N GLU A 263 -9.30 -18.91 6.17
CA GLU A 263 -10.40 -18.93 5.21
C GLU A 263 -11.54 -18.01 5.67
N ILE A 264 -12.09 -17.26 4.75
CA ILE A 264 -13.26 -16.39 4.91
C ILE A 264 -14.24 -16.70 3.79
N ASP A 265 -15.50 -16.95 4.12
CA ASP A 265 -16.53 -17.19 3.10
C ASP A 265 -16.91 -15.91 2.40
N VAL A 266 -17.16 -14.83 3.17
CA VAL A 266 -17.52 -13.52 2.64
C VAL A 266 -16.71 -12.43 3.35
N LEU A 267 -15.97 -11.64 2.58
CA LEU A 267 -15.33 -10.40 3.05
C LEU A 267 -16.17 -9.20 2.58
N VAL A 268 -16.69 -8.45 3.53
CA VAL A 268 -17.39 -7.19 3.28
C VAL A 268 -16.41 -6.04 3.51
N VAL A 269 -16.11 -5.29 2.47
CA VAL A 269 -15.26 -4.10 2.50
C VAL A 269 -16.15 -2.87 2.33
N GLU A 270 -16.26 -2.04 3.36
CA GLU A 270 -17.16 -0.88 3.30
C GLU A 270 -16.71 0.14 2.26
N LYS A 271 -15.38 0.40 2.16
CA LYS A 271 -14.84 1.37 1.20
C LYS A 271 -13.50 0.92 0.63
N ILE A 272 -13.32 1.21 -0.65
CA ILE A 272 -12.03 1.11 -1.35
C ILE A 272 -11.64 2.49 -1.90
N GLY A 273 -10.35 2.67 -2.22
CA GLY A 273 -9.87 3.92 -2.83
C GLY A 273 -8.36 3.92 -3.06
N LYS A 274 -7.90 4.83 -3.92
CA LYS A 274 -6.47 5.00 -4.22
C LYS A 274 -5.67 5.49 -3.01
N ASN A 275 -6.29 6.20 -2.09
CA ASN A 275 -5.74 6.60 -0.79
C ASN A 275 -5.55 5.40 0.16
N ILE A 276 -6.36 4.34 0.00
CA ILE A 276 -6.25 3.11 0.78
C ILE A 276 -5.14 2.22 0.24
N SER A 277 -5.17 1.93 -1.06
CA SER A 277 -4.17 1.12 -1.74
C SER A 277 -4.03 1.53 -3.19
N GLY A 278 -2.85 1.38 -3.77
CA GLY A 278 -2.66 1.55 -5.20
C GLY A 278 -3.57 0.68 -6.07
N SER A 279 -4.06 -0.42 -5.50
CA SER A 279 -5.04 -1.35 -6.09
C SER A 279 -6.47 -1.15 -5.56
N GLY A 280 -6.78 0.02 -4.97
CA GLY A 280 -8.07 0.33 -4.38
C GLY A 280 -8.31 -0.33 -3.02
N MET A 281 -8.11 -1.63 -2.93
CA MET A 281 -7.99 -2.44 -1.72
C MET A 281 -6.70 -3.26 -1.79
N ASP A 282 -6.08 -3.54 -0.64
CA ASP A 282 -4.79 -4.24 -0.63
C ASP A 282 -4.95 -5.75 -0.80
N PRO A 283 -4.42 -6.36 -1.88
CA PRO A 283 -4.44 -7.81 -2.09
C PRO A 283 -3.76 -8.61 -0.98
N ASN A 284 -2.81 -8.01 -0.25
CA ASN A 284 -2.20 -8.65 0.93
C ASN A 284 -3.20 -8.89 2.05
N ILE A 285 -4.27 -8.11 2.10
CA ILE A 285 -5.33 -8.19 3.11
C ILE A 285 -6.49 -9.03 2.61
N THR A 286 -6.92 -8.78 1.36
CA THR A 286 -8.08 -9.49 0.79
C THR A 286 -7.76 -10.92 0.37
N GLY A 287 -6.46 -11.30 0.32
CA GLY A 287 -6.02 -12.60 -0.18
C GLY A 287 -6.28 -12.80 -1.67
N ARG A 288 -6.73 -11.78 -2.38
CA ARG A 288 -7.11 -11.86 -3.79
C ARG A 288 -6.43 -10.77 -4.61
N ASN A 289 -5.78 -11.20 -5.69
CA ASN A 289 -5.22 -10.31 -6.69
C ASN A 289 -6.07 -10.38 -7.98
N CYS A 290 -6.43 -9.24 -8.54
CA CYS A 290 -7.15 -9.18 -9.83
C CYS A 290 -6.26 -9.57 -11.01
N ARG A 291 -5.03 -10.00 -10.83
CA ARG A 291 -4.03 -10.08 -11.92
C ARG A 291 -3.83 -11.48 -12.50
N GLY A 292 -4.68 -12.45 -12.16
CA GLY A 292 -4.50 -13.81 -12.67
C GLY A 292 -3.20 -14.49 -12.21
N VAL A 293 -2.38 -13.81 -11.38
CA VAL A 293 -1.21 -14.39 -10.74
C VAL A 293 -1.72 -15.22 -9.57
N GLU A 294 -1.25 -16.46 -9.43
CA GLU A 294 -1.47 -17.24 -8.23
C GLU A 294 -0.99 -16.45 -7.01
N TRP A 295 -1.96 -16.01 -6.21
CA TRP A 295 -1.63 -15.13 -5.09
C TRP A 295 -1.32 -15.89 -3.81
N ASN A 296 -1.63 -17.18 -3.72
CA ASN A 296 -1.34 -18.15 -2.64
C ASN A 296 -1.17 -17.52 -1.24
N MET A 297 -2.02 -16.54 -0.92
CA MET A 297 -1.96 -15.80 0.34
C MET A 297 -3.20 -16.06 1.19
N LYS A 298 -3.01 -16.03 2.50
CA LYS A 298 -4.08 -16.02 3.47
C LYS A 298 -4.54 -14.59 3.77
N PRO A 299 -5.85 -14.41 4.03
CA PRO A 299 -6.89 -15.45 4.00
C PRO A 299 -7.28 -15.86 2.58
N TYR A 300 -7.73 -17.09 2.40
CA TYR A 300 -8.48 -17.46 1.21
C TYR A 300 -9.91 -16.92 1.33
N VAL A 301 -10.30 -15.99 0.47
CA VAL A 301 -11.63 -15.35 0.50
C VAL A 301 -12.47 -15.84 -0.67
N LYS A 302 -13.60 -16.50 -0.37
CA LYS A 302 -14.49 -17.04 -1.42
C LYS A 302 -15.25 -15.96 -2.16
N LYS A 303 -15.79 -14.96 -1.43
CA LYS A 303 -16.56 -13.85 -1.99
C LYS A 303 -16.15 -12.52 -1.35
N ILE A 304 -16.03 -11.48 -2.16
CA ILE A 304 -15.75 -10.12 -1.72
C ILE A 304 -16.90 -9.21 -2.16
N ALA A 305 -17.51 -8.51 -1.20
CA ALA A 305 -18.48 -7.45 -1.46
C ALA A 305 -17.86 -6.10 -1.13
N VAL A 306 -17.85 -5.17 -2.11
CA VAL A 306 -17.39 -3.79 -1.95
C VAL A 306 -18.59 -2.87 -1.96
N LEU A 307 -18.79 -2.07 -0.88
CA LEU A 307 -20.00 -1.31 -0.65
C LEU A 307 -19.87 0.18 -1.00
N GLY A 308 -18.65 0.73 -1.10
CA GLY A 308 -18.47 2.16 -1.33
C GLY A 308 -17.07 2.52 -1.83
N LEU A 309 -16.93 3.77 -2.25
CA LEU A 309 -15.65 4.41 -2.54
C LEU A 309 -15.31 5.42 -1.44
N THR A 310 -14.02 5.69 -1.22
CA THR A 310 -13.62 6.81 -0.36
C THR A 310 -13.81 8.13 -1.12
N PRO A 311 -14.17 9.24 -0.45
CA PRO A 311 -14.25 10.56 -1.10
C PRO A 311 -12.92 10.96 -1.77
N GLU A 312 -11.80 10.65 -1.13
CA GLU A 312 -10.44 10.99 -1.56
C GLU A 312 -10.00 10.29 -2.85
N THR A 313 -10.69 9.21 -3.24
CA THR A 313 -10.43 8.54 -4.53
C THR A 313 -11.05 9.28 -5.71
N HIS A 314 -11.94 10.27 -5.46
CA HIS A 314 -12.61 11.09 -6.48
C HIS A 314 -13.22 10.25 -7.61
N GLY A 315 -13.89 9.14 -7.26
CA GLY A 315 -14.52 8.22 -8.19
C GLY A 315 -13.58 7.22 -8.88
N ASN A 316 -12.27 7.27 -8.62
CA ASN A 316 -11.34 6.28 -9.18
C ASN A 316 -11.50 4.94 -8.44
N ALA A 317 -12.19 4.00 -9.08
CA ALA A 317 -12.47 2.67 -8.54
C ALA A 317 -11.46 1.60 -9.01
N CYS A 318 -10.21 2.00 -9.28
CA CYS A 318 -9.15 1.04 -9.62
C CYS A 318 -9.06 -0.07 -8.57
N GLY A 319 -9.13 -1.33 -9.02
CA GLY A 319 -9.12 -2.53 -8.18
C GLY A 319 -10.50 -3.07 -7.80
N ILE A 320 -11.58 -2.40 -8.22
CA ILE A 320 -12.96 -2.90 -8.01
C ILE A 320 -13.16 -4.29 -8.62
N GLY A 321 -12.44 -4.62 -9.69
CA GLY A 321 -12.48 -5.94 -10.32
C GLY A 321 -11.99 -7.10 -9.44
N GLY A 322 -11.40 -6.82 -8.28
CA GLY A 322 -11.11 -7.82 -7.24
C GLY A 322 -12.32 -8.24 -6.42
N ALA A 323 -13.44 -7.53 -6.51
CA ALA A 323 -14.70 -7.88 -5.85
C ALA A 323 -15.55 -8.82 -6.71
N ASP A 324 -16.44 -9.59 -6.08
CA ASP A 324 -17.46 -10.38 -6.76
C ASP A 324 -18.76 -9.58 -6.90
N VAL A 325 -19.07 -8.74 -5.90
CA VAL A 325 -20.31 -7.97 -5.81
C VAL A 325 -20.00 -6.54 -5.38
N THR A 326 -20.76 -5.61 -5.94
CA THR A 326 -20.74 -4.20 -5.55
C THR A 326 -22.16 -3.63 -5.55
N THR A 327 -22.30 -2.32 -5.33
CA THR A 327 -23.59 -1.66 -5.21
C THR A 327 -23.84 -0.63 -6.30
N MET A 328 -25.10 -0.30 -6.54
CA MET A 328 -25.51 0.79 -7.44
C MET A 328 -24.91 2.13 -6.99
N LYS A 329 -24.69 2.32 -5.69
CA LYS A 329 -24.00 3.51 -5.12
C LYS A 329 -22.59 3.62 -5.69
N VAL A 330 -21.80 2.55 -5.59
CA VAL A 330 -20.42 2.50 -6.16
C VAL A 330 -20.45 2.75 -7.67
N TYR A 331 -21.37 2.12 -8.39
CA TYR A 331 -21.48 2.31 -9.83
C TYR A 331 -21.78 3.76 -10.24
N LYS A 332 -22.64 4.46 -9.48
CA LYS A 332 -22.98 5.87 -9.73
C LYS A 332 -21.83 6.83 -9.35
N GLU A 333 -21.04 6.50 -8.33
CA GLU A 333 -19.87 7.28 -7.91
C GLU A 333 -18.64 7.06 -8.80
N LEU A 334 -18.60 5.96 -9.56
CA LEU A 334 -17.45 5.56 -10.37
C LEU A 334 -17.20 6.54 -11.51
N ASP A 335 -16.02 7.16 -11.52
CA ASP A 335 -15.50 7.93 -12.65
C ASP A 335 -14.75 6.98 -13.59
N VAL A 336 -15.42 6.65 -14.71
CA VAL A 336 -14.90 5.71 -15.71
C VAL A 336 -13.58 6.23 -16.31
N GLY A 337 -13.49 7.53 -16.60
CA GLY A 337 -12.30 8.12 -17.20
C GLY A 337 -11.07 7.99 -16.30
N LYS A 338 -11.18 8.38 -15.02
CA LYS A 338 -10.10 8.26 -14.05
C LYS A 338 -9.73 6.80 -13.78
N THR A 339 -10.73 5.93 -13.67
CA THR A 339 -10.50 4.50 -13.45
C THR A 339 -9.75 3.88 -14.61
N TYR A 340 -10.21 4.10 -15.84
CA TYR A 340 -9.60 3.53 -17.05
C TYR A 340 -8.21 4.10 -17.32
N ALA A 341 -7.98 5.39 -17.09
CA ALA A 341 -6.65 5.97 -17.21
C ALA A 341 -5.63 5.22 -16.31
N ASN A 342 -5.99 4.91 -15.07
CA ASN A 342 -5.15 4.12 -14.16
C ASN A 342 -4.96 2.68 -14.62
N ILE A 343 -6.03 2.03 -15.05
CA ILE A 343 -6.03 0.62 -15.46
C ILE A 343 -5.19 0.43 -16.73
N ILE A 344 -5.39 1.28 -17.73
CA ILE A 344 -4.66 1.22 -18.99
C ILE A 344 -3.17 1.50 -18.75
N THR A 345 -2.84 2.54 -17.98
CA THR A 345 -1.44 2.87 -17.63
C THR A 345 -0.74 1.71 -16.90
N SER A 346 -1.47 0.98 -16.06
CA SER A 346 -0.92 -0.17 -15.34
C SER A 346 -0.90 -1.46 -16.17
N THR A 347 -1.38 -1.43 -17.41
CA THR A 347 -1.57 -2.58 -18.31
C THR A 347 -2.46 -3.68 -17.74
N TYR A 348 -3.37 -3.34 -16.79
CA TYR A 348 -3.99 -4.32 -15.91
C TYR A 348 -5.53 -4.20 -15.94
N LEU A 349 -6.13 -4.68 -17.00
CA LEU A 349 -7.54 -4.45 -17.33
C LEU A 349 -8.51 -5.06 -16.32
N ASP A 350 -8.18 -6.22 -15.74
CA ASP A 350 -9.05 -6.90 -14.77
C ASP A 350 -9.36 -6.07 -13.53
N GLY A 351 -8.43 -5.20 -13.11
CA GLY A 351 -8.65 -4.30 -11.98
C GLY A 351 -9.76 -3.26 -12.19
N GLY A 352 -10.20 -3.05 -13.45
CA GLY A 352 -11.32 -2.18 -13.82
C GLY A 352 -12.60 -2.92 -14.18
N ALA A 353 -12.61 -4.26 -14.09
CA ALA A 353 -13.81 -5.05 -14.34
C ALA A 353 -14.90 -4.69 -13.31
N ILE A 354 -16.12 -4.47 -13.77
CA ILE A 354 -17.23 -4.13 -12.86
C ILE A 354 -17.84 -5.42 -12.33
N PRO A 355 -17.86 -5.63 -10.98
CA PRO A 355 -18.52 -6.78 -10.36
C PRO A 355 -20.03 -6.79 -10.60
N ILE A 356 -20.71 -7.84 -10.13
CA ILE A 356 -22.19 -7.86 -10.12
C ILE A 356 -22.68 -6.69 -9.26
N ILE A 357 -23.53 -5.84 -9.84
CA ILE A 357 -24.08 -4.66 -9.17
C ILE A 357 -25.43 -5.03 -8.55
N MET A 358 -25.59 -4.75 -7.25
CA MET A 358 -26.85 -4.86 -6.52
C MET A 358 -27.36 -3.48 -6.14
N ASN A 359 -28.68 -3.36 -5.88
CA ASN A 359 -29.29 -2.03 -5.64
C ASN A 359 -28.88 -1.45 -4.29
N THR A 360 -28.65 -2.31 -3.28
CA THR A 360 -28.39 -1.90 -1.89
C THR A 360 -27.22 -2.68 -1.30
N ASP A 361 -26.67 -2.18 -0.18
CA ASP A 361 -25.64 -2.90 0.58
C ASP A 361 -26.18 -4.23 1.10
N GLN A 362 -27.45 -4.24 1.53
CA GLN A 362 -28.14 -5.45 2.00
C GLN A 362 -28.19 -6.51 0.90
N GLU A 363 -28.67 -6.16 -0.29
CA GLU A 363 -28.74 -7.09 -1.42
C GLU A 363 -27.35 -7.60 -1.83
N ALA A 364 -26.32 -6.73 -1.78
CA ALA A 364 -24.95 -7.11 -2.12
C ALA A 364 -24.39 -8.16 -1.13
N ILE A 365 -24.60 -7.96 0.16
CA ILE A 365 -24.18 -8.92 1.21
C ILE A 365 -24.98 -10.22 1.09
N GLN A 366 -26.30 -10.14 0.90
CA GLN A 366 -27.15 -11.33 0.74
C GLN A 366 -26.75 -12.15 -0.50
N LEU A 367 -26.44 -11.50 -1.62
CA LEU A 367 -25.95 -12.18 -2.83
C LEU A 367 -24.62 -12.87 -2.57
N ALA A 368 -23.67 -12.17 -1.93
CA ALA A 368 -22.38 -12.76 -1.60
C ALA A 368 -22.55 -14.02 -0.72
N VAL A 369 -23.39 -13.95 0.32
CA VAL A 369 -23.69 -15.10 1.20
C VAL A 369 -24.40 -16.22 0.44
N LYS A 370 -25.43 -15.90 -0.36
CA LYS A 370 -26.21 -16.89 -1.13
C LYS A 370 -25.34 -17.70 -2.10
N THR A 371 -24.28 -17.09 -2.60
CA THR A 371 -23.40 -17.70 -3.61
C THR A 371 -22.20 -18.44 -3.02
N VAL A 372 -22.09 -18.52 -1.69
CA VAL A 372 -21.12 -19.43 -1.04
C VAL A 372 -21.60 -20.86 -1.16
N VAL A 373 -20.83 -21.67 -1.89
CA VAL A 373 -21.23 -23.06 -2.16
C VAL A 373 -21.04 -23.94 -0.92
N ARG A 374 -21.99 -24.86 -0.66
CA ARG A 374 -21.94 -25.89 0.40
C ARG A 374 -21.90 -25.33 1.83
N VAL A 375 -22.32 -24.09 2.04
CA VAL A 375 -22.45 -23.46 3.35
C VAL A 375 -23.87 -22.91 3.47
N LYS A 376 -24.53 -23.17 4.61
CA LYS A 376 -25.84 -22.56 4.87
C LYS A 376 -25.66 -21.08 5.19
N PRO A 377 -26.61 -20.20 4.82
CA PRO A 377 -26.49 -18.78 5.05
C PRO A 377 -26.13 -18.39 6.50
N GLN A 378 -26.79 -19.00 7.49
CA GLN A 378 -26.54 -18.74 8.91
C GLN A 378 -25.19 -19.22 9.43
N ASP A 379 -24.53 -20.16 8.72
CA ASP A 379 -23.23 -20.74 9.09
C ASP A 379 -22.06 -20.06 8.35
N THR A 380 -22.36 -19.06 7.51
CA THR A 380 -21.36 -18.36 6.68
C THR A 380 -20.36 -17.59 7.55
N LYS A 381 -19.07 -17.80 7.31
CA LYS A 381 -17.96 -17.07 7.94
C LYS A 381 -17.80 -15.72 7.25
N ILE A 382 -18.35 -14.67 7.83
CA ILE A 382 -18.28 -13.30 7.30
C ILE A 382 -17.28 -12.50 8.12
N VAL A 383 -16.38 -11.79 7.43
CA VAL A 383 -15.58 -10.71 8.02
C VAL A 383 -15.99 -9.41 7.36
N ARG A 384 -16.18 -8.37 8.16
CA ARG A 384 -16.47 -7.00 7.70
C ARG A 384 -15.40 -6.07 8.20
N ILE A 385 -14.87 -5.26 7.30
CA ILE A 385 -13.86 -4.23 7.55
C ILE A 385 -14.29 -2.90 6.97
N SER A 386 -13.87 -1.79 7.57
CA SER A 386 -14.10 -0.46 7.03
C SER A 386 -13.31 -0.27 5.73
N THR A 387 -12.01 -0.54 5.78
CA THR A 387 -11.07 -0.51 4.65
C THR A 387 -9.96 -1.55 4.87
N THR A 388 -9.11 -1.75 3.87
CA THR A 388 -7.94 -2.64 4.03
C THR A 388 -6.77 -2.00 4.81
N LEU A 389 -6.89 -0.77 5.29
CA LEU A 389 -5.94 -0.14 6.21
C LEU A 389 -6.35 -0.31 7.68
N GLU A 390 -7.66 -0.38 7.95
CA GLU A 390 -8.21 -0.40 9.31
C GLU A 390 -8.62 -1.82 9.69
N LEU A 391 -7.71 -2.57 10.28
CA LEU A 391 -7.88 -3.99 10.58
C LEU A 391 -7.82 -4.34 12.06
N MET A 392 -7.58 -3.37 12.94
CA MET A 392 -7.56 -3.66 14.39
C MET A 392 -8.96 -4.00 14.89
N ASP A 393 -9.95 -3.22 14.53
CA ASP A 393 -11.36 -3.43 14.88
C ASP A 393 -12.10 -3.96 13.65
N ILE A 394 -12.62 -5.18 13.74
CA ILE A 394 -13.35 -5.85 12.66
C ILE A 394 -14.69 -6.38 13.20
N HIS A 395 -15.64 -6.62 12.31
CA HIS A 395 -16.82 -7.42 12.68
C HIS A 395 -16.72 -8.81 12.03
N VAL A 396 -17.06 -9.82 12.79
CA VAL A 396 -17.08 -11.21 12.32
C VAL A 396 -18.44 -11.84 12.57
N SER A 397 -18.84 -12.79 11.72
CA SER A 397 -20.07 -13.53 11.96
C SER A 397 -19.95 -14.47 13.16
N GLU A 398 -21.06 -14.69 13.85
CA GLU A 398 -21.15 -15.54 15.04
C GLU A 398 -20.55 -16.96 14.87
N PRO A 399 -20.68 -17.64 13.71
CA PRO A 399 -20.00 -18.91 13.44
C PRO A 399 -18.47 -18.89 13.61
N MET A 400 -17.82 -17.71 13.56
CA MET A 400 -16.38 -17.57 13.76
C MET A 400 -15.97 -17.47 15.23
N LEU A 401 -16.91 -17.26 16.17
CA LEU A 401 -16.62 -17.09 17.60
C LEU A 401 -15.88 -18.27 18.25
N PRO A 402 -16.15 -19.54 17.92
CA PRO A 402 -15.38 -20.65 18.51
C PRO A 402 -13.87 -20.52 18.22
N PHE A 403 -13.50 -20.17 16.97
CA PHE A 403 -12.10 -19.94 16.60
C PHE A 403 -11.51 -18.74 17.36
N ILE A 404 -12.23 -17.62 17.43
CA ILE A 404 -11.78 -16.40 18.10
C ILE A 404 -11.54 -16.64 19.58
N LYS A 405 -12.48 -17.31 20.28
CA LYS A 405 -12.36 -17.61 21.70
C LYS A 405 -11.23 -18.61 22.00
N ALA A 406 -10.91 -19.50 21.06
CA ALA A 406 -9.77 -20.41 21.17
C ALA A 406 -8.41 -19.72 20.95
N ASN A 407 -8.37 -18.48 20.41
CA ASN A 407 -7.16 -17.75 20.10
C ASN A 407 -7.11 -16.35 20.79
N PRO A 408 -7.15 -16.29 22.13
CA PRO A 408 -7.21 -15.02 22.86
C PRO A 408 -5.93 -14.16 22.75
N SER A 409 -4.83 -14.73 22.32
CA SER A 409 -3.60 -13.99 21.99
C SER A 409 -3.71 -13.18 20.69
N MET A 410 -4.59 -13.61 19.78
CA MET A 410 -4.79 -12.96 18.48
C MET A 410 -6.03 -12.04 18.46
N PHE A 411 -7.02 -12.32 19.32
CA PHE A 411 -8.31 -11.66 19.29
C PHE A 411 -8.84 -11.31 20.68
N GLU A 412 -9.69 -10.27 20.68
CA GLU A 412 -10.50 -9.87 21.83
C GLU A 412 -11.95 -9.67 21.35
N VAL A 413 -12.90 -10.34 21.98
CA VAL A 413 -14.33 -10.13 21.73
C VAL A 413 -14.76 -8.86 22.46
N VAL A 414 -15.17 -7.83 21.72
CA VAL A 414 -15.54 -6.51 22.27
C VAL A 414 -17.05 -6.37 22.42
N GLY A 415 -17.83 -6.90 21.47
CA GLY A 415 -19.29 -6.75 21.42
C GLY A 415 -20.04 -8.06 21.63
N GLN A 416 -21.36 -7.95 21.70
CA GLN A 416 -22.28 -9.09 21.65
C GLN A 416 -22.75 -9.34 20.21
N PRO A 417 -23.22 -10.56 19.87
CA PRO A 417 -23.79 -10.84 18.56
C PRO A 417 -25.03 -9.98 18.27
N GLU A 418 -24.96 -9.16 17.21
CA GLU A 418 -26.05 -8.30 16.75
C GLU A 418 -26.38 -8.58 15.29
N ALA A 419 -27.64 -8.41 14.89
CA ALA A 419 -28.01 -8.47 13.48
C ALA A 419 -27.35 -7.35 12.69
N PHE A 420 -27.12 -7.56 11.39
CA PHE A 420 -26.79 -6.46 10.49
C PHE A 420 -27.81 -5.34 10.61
N LYS A 421 -27.36 -4.12 10.71
CA LYS A 421 -28.21 -2.92 10.81
C LYS A 421 -28.17 -2.18 9.47
N PHE A 422 -29.33 -2.10 8.82
CA PHE A 422 -29.52 -1.36 7.58
C PHE A 422 -30.50 -0.22 7.79
N ASP A 423 -30.32 0.87 7.03
CA ASP A 423 -31.32 1.93 6.97
C ASP A 423 -32.54 1.51 6.13
N ALA A 424 -33.57 2.36 6.06
CA ALA A 424 -34.80 2.09 5.29
C ALA A 424 -34.55 1.95 3.77
N LYS A 425 -33.37 2.35 3.27
CA LYS A 425 -32.95 2.20 1.87
C LYS A 425 -32.06 0.99 1.65
N GLY A 426 -31.79 0.19 2.69
CA GLY A 426 -30.92 -0.98 2.63
C GLY A 426 -29.43 -0.66 2.64
N ASN A 427 -29.02 0.55 3.03
CA ASN A 427 -27.61 0.86 3.23
C ASN A 427 -27.16 0.38 4.61
N LEU A 428 -25.98 -0.21 4.67
CA LEU A 428 -25.37 -0.66 5.89
C LEU A 428 -24.91 0.52 6.75
N TYR A 429 -25.27 0.55 8.04
CA TYR A 429 -24.69 1.52 8.96
C TYR A 429 -23.17 1.27 9.07
N PRO A 430 -22.32 2.32 8.98
CA PRO A 430 -20.87 2.16 9.05
C PRO A 430 -20.45 1.54 10.37
N MET A 431 -19.32 0.84 10.36
CA MET A 431 -18.67 0.39 11.59
C MET A 431 -18.35 1.62 12.44
N LEU A 432 -18.62 1.53 13.76
CA LEU A 432 -18.18 2.52 14.73
C LEU A 432 -16.65 2.40 14.88
N GLY A 433 -15.91 2.85 13.90
CA GLY A 433 -14.47 3.01 13.93
C GLY A 433 -14.13 4.49 14.10
N LYS A 434 -13.09 4.79 14.84
CA LYS A 434 -12.50 6.12 14.83
C LYS A 434 -12.00 6.36 13.39
N HIS A 435 -12.78 7.07 12.58
CA HIS A 435 -12.18 7.77 11.45
C HIS A 435 -11.16 8.75 12.08
N LYS A 436 -9.92 8.33 12.17
CA LYS A 436 -8.85 9.32 12.13
C LYS A 436 -9.05 9.96 10.76
N GLU A 437 -9.56 11.17 10.75
CA GLU A 437 -9.37 12.07 9.63
C GLU A 437 -7.84 12.08 9.44
N HIS A 438 -7.35 11.26 8.53
CA HIS A 438 -6.03 11.44 7.99
C HIS A 438 -6.14 12.70 7.12
N ALA A 439 -5.99 13.84 7.79
CA ALA A 439 -5.74 15.13 7.16
C ALA A 439 -4.41 14.99 6.41
N HIS A 440 -4.49 14.52 5.18
CA HIS A 440 -3.43 14.60 4.19
C HIS A 440 -4.13 14.78 2.85
N ALA A 441 -4.44 16.07 2.59
CA ALA A 441 -4.73 16.56 1.24
C ALA A 441 -3.53 16.30 0.30
#